data_2b80439ab654a566c9f48d004a571a7d
#
_entry.id   2b80439ab654a566c9f48d004a571a7d
#
_cell.length_a   1.000
_cell.length_b   1.000
_cell.length_c   1.000
_cell.angle_alpha   90.00
_cell.angle_beta   90.00
_cell.angle_gamma   90.00
#
_symmetry.space_group_name_H-M   'P 1'
#
loop_
_entity.id
_entity.type
_entity.pdbx_description
1 polymer ?
#
loop_
_entity_poly.entity_id
_entity_poly.type
_entity_poly.pdbx_seq_one_letter_code
_entity_poly.pdbx_strand_id
1 'polypeptide(L)'
;MELAGKVALVTGASRGIGRAIAVALAKKGAKVAINYAHDEEGARETERLCREAGAEAMIVKADVRSREEVRAMVEKVVERFGGIDILVNNAGILGKALKPMDVTDEDWDAVLGVNLKGAFIVTQEVLRYMKKGKIVNIASIAGKDGGTVGPHYAASKGGLIAMTFNLARHLAPNILVNAVAPGPVDTGLISPEIKEKLRKLSLTGEIAKPEEIAHAVIFLLENDHITGEVIDVNGGRLMD
;
A
#
# COMPACT_ATOMS: atom_id res chain seq x y z
N MET A 1 -4.96 15.34 -8.46
CA MET A 1 -5.87 16.17 -7.59
C MET A 1 -5.04 16.99 -6.61
N GLU A 2 -5.54 18.10 -6.15
CA GLU A 2 -5.00 18.76 -4.96
C GLU A 2 -5.23 17.88 -3.73
N LEU A 3 -4.21 17.72 -2.88
CA LEU A 3 -4.28 16.81 -1.73
C LEU A 3 -4.70 17.51 -0.43
N ALA A 4 -4.56 18.84 -0.36
CA ALA A 4 -4.93 19.62 0.81
C ALA A 4 -6.44 19.44 1.14
N GLY A 5 -6.73 19.13 2.41
CA GLY A 5 -8.08 18.86 2.90
C GLY A 5 -8.70 17.52 2.48
N LYS A 6 -8.05 16.73 1.61
CA LYS A 6 -8.52 15.40 1.21
C LYS A 6 -8.39 14.38 2.33
N VAL A 7 -9.29 13.42 2.38
CA VAL A 7 -9.27 12.34 3.34
C VAL A 7 -8.62 11.11 2.74
N ALA A 8 -7.53 10.65 3.34
CA ALA A 8 -6.77 9.48 2.92
C ALA A 8 -6.86 8.36 3.95
N LEU A 9 -7.20 7.16 3.49
CA LEU A 9 -7.07 5.92 4.26
C LEU A 9 -5.85 5.14 3.75
N VAL A 10 -4.89 4.87 4.64
CA VAL A 10 -3.70 4.08 4.32
C VAL A 10 -3.70 2.81 5.16
N THR A 11 -3.78 1.65 4.51
CA THR A 11 -3.78 0.36 5.22
C THR A 11 -2.37 -0.10 5.56
N GLY A 12 -2.20 -0.75 6.74
CA GLY A 12 -0.89 -1.22 7.19
C GLY A 12 0.12 -0.10 7.38
N ALA A 13 -0.30 1.04 7.93
CA ALA A 13 0.50 2.26 8.00
C ALA A 13 1.21 2.48 9.34
N SER A 14 1.34 1.45 10.17
CA SER A 14 2.08 1.54 11.45
C SER A 14 3.59 1.71 11.27
N ARG A 15 4.16 1.31 10.14
CA ARG A 15 5.61 1.36 9.86
C ARG A 15 5.94 1.31 8.37
N GLY A 16 7.23 1.42 8.04
CA GLY A 16 7.77 1.19 6.71
C GLY A 16 7.14 2.07 5.63
N ILE A 17 6.78 1.47 4.50
CA ILE A 17 6.21 2.16 3.33
C ILE A 17 4.89 2.86 3.70
N GLY A 18 4.01 2.17 4.43
CA GLY A 18 2.72 2.75 4.82
C GLY A 18 2.85 3.99 5.70
N ARG A 19 3.80 4.00 6.66
CA ARG A 19 4.14 5.18 7.45
C ARG A 19 4.64 6.32 6.58
N ALA A 20 5.59 6.04 5.69
CA ALA A 20 6.15 7.06 4.80
C ALA A 20 5.08 7.69 3.90
N ILE A 21 4.16 6.89 3.37
CA ILE A 21 3.01 7.36 2.59
C ILE A 21 2.09 8.23 3.45
N ALA A 22 1.73 7.80 4.66
CA ALA A 22 0.89 8.55 5.57
C ALA A 22 1.48 9.94 5.90
N VAL A 23 2.78 9.98 6.23
CA VAL A 23 3.49 11.24 6.52
C VAL A 23 3.61 12.11 5.26
N ALA A 24 3.85 11.54 4.08
CA ALA A 24 3.90 12.30 2.83
C ALA A 24 2.55 12.94 2.49
N LEU A 25 1.44 12.23 2.70
CA LEU A 25 0.07 12.76 2.55
C LEU A 25 -0.21 13.88 3.56
N ALA A 26 0.20 13.68 4.82
CA ALA A 26 0.08 14.71 5.86
C ALA A 26 0.82 16.00 5.49
N LYS A 27 2.06 15.91 4.99
CA LYS A 27 2.85 17.06 4.51
C LYS A 27 2.20 17.79 3.33
N LYS A 28 1.32 17.13 2.59
CA LYS A 28 0.53 17.73 1.51
C LYS A 28 -0.82 18.29 1.99
N GLY A 29 -1.06 18.29 3.31
CA GLY A 29 -2.27 18.83 3.92
C GLY A 29 -3.49 17.90 3.89
N ALA A 30 -3.31 16.61 3.59
CA ALA A 30 -4.40 15.64 3.66
C ALA A 30 -4.69 15.25 5.12
N LYS A 31 -5.96 14.91 5.41
CA LYS A 31 -6.37 14.24 6.65
C LYS A 31 -6.07 12.75 6.50
N VAL A 32 -5.46 12.11 7.49
CA VAL A 32 -4.93 10.75 7.33
C VAL A 32 -5.55 9.79 8.34
N ALA A 33 -6.21 8.75 7.84
CA ALA A 33 -6.60 7.57 8.61
C ALA A 33 -5.53 6.48 8.45
N ILE A 34 -4.92 6.10 9.56
CA ILE A 34 -3.79 5.18 9.68
C ILE A 34 -4.34 3.84 10.17
N ASN A 35 -4.48 2.88 9.25
CA ASN A 35 -4.92 1.54 9.64
C ASN A 35 -3.73 0.68 10.11
N TYR A 36 -4.00 -0.11 11.13
CA TYR A 36 -3.10 -1.15 11.65
C TYR A 36 -3.90 -2.38 12.10
N ALA A 37 -3.24 -3.56 12.12
CA ALA A 37 -3.85 -4.79 12.64
C ALA A 37 -3.35 -5.13 14.06
N HIS A 38 -2.04 -5.09 14.29
CA HIS A 38 -1.42 -5.55 15.53
C HIS A 38 -0.49 -4.53 16.18
N ASP A 39 0.17 -3.68 15.41
CA ASP A 39 1.21 -2.74 15.86
C ASP A 39 0.58 -1.37 16.16
N GLU A 40 -0.05 -1.26 17.32
CA GLU A 40 -0.68 0.00 17.76
C GLU A 40 0.35 1.08 18.08
N GLU A 41 1.46 0.71 18.72
CA GLU A 41 2.52 1.67 19.07
C GLU A 41 3.12 2.30 17.80
N GLY A 42 3.42 1.49 16.79
CA GLY A 42 3.86 2.00 15.51
C GLY A 42 2.82 2.88 14.82
N ALA A 43 1.52 2.57 14.95
CA ALA A 43 0.45 3.41 14.40
C ALA A 43 0.35 4.77 15.13
N ARG A 44 0.49 4.80 16.45
CA ARG A 44 0.54 6.04 17.25
C ARG A 44 1.73 6.90 16.87
N GLU A 45 2.89 6.29 16.65
CA GLU A 45 4.06 7.02 16.16
C GLU A 45 3.81 7.62 14.77
N THR A 46 3.15 6.90 13.87
CA THR A 46 2.78 7.44 12.56
C THR A 46 1.77 8.60 12.70
N GLU A 47 0.79 8.48 13.59
CA GLU A 47 -0.16 9.55 13.90
C GLU A 47 0.55 10.80 14.42
N ARG A 48 1.50 10.63 15.36
CA ARG A 48 2.32 11.71 15.89
C ARG A 48 3.06 12.46 14.79
N LEU A 49 3.74 11.71 13.89
CA LEU A 49 4.47 12.29 12.75
C LEU A 49 3.55 13.02 11.77
N CYS A 50 2.35 12.50 11.51
CA CYS A 50 1.37 13.18 10.67
C CYS A 50 0.89 14.49 11.31
N ARG A 51 0.64 14.50 12.61
CA ARG A 51 0.25 15.72 13.35
C ARG A 51 1.36 16.75 13.40
N GLU A 52 2.61 16.33 13.56
CA GLU A 52 3.78 17.24 13.49
C GLU A 52 3.95 17.86 12.09
N ALA A 53 3.52 17.16 11.05
CA ALA A 53 3.44 17.70 9.70
C ALA A 53 2.24 18.65 9.48
N GLY A 54 1.42 18.91 10.53
CA GLY A 54 0.29 19.83 10.50
C GLY A 54 -1.04 19.23 10.08
N ALA A 55 -1.14 17.89 9.92
CA ALA A 55 -2.36 17.24 9.46
C ALA A 55 -3.27 16.75 10.60
N GLU A 56 -4.58 16.69 10.34
CA GLU A 56 -5.46 15.88 11.15
C GLU A 56 -5.19 14.39 10.86
N ALA A 57 -4.96 13.60 11.91
CA ALA A 57 -4.71 12.18 11.77
C ALA A 57 -5.46 11.37 12.84
N MET A 58 -5.83 10.15 12.50
CA MET A 58 -6.41 9.16 13.41
C MET A 58 -5.84 7.77 13.15
N ILE A 59 -5.72 6.96 14.20
CA ILE A 59 -5.44 5.53 14.06
C ILE A 59 -6.74 4.73 14.07
N VAL A 60 -6.79 3.66 13.30
CA VAL A 60 -7.94 2.76 13.30
C VAL A 60 -7.49 1.31 13.15
N LYS A 61 -7.88 0.48 14.12
CA LYS A 61 -7.56 -0.96 14.13
C LYS A 61 -8.54 -1.72 13.23
N ALA A 62 -8.01 -2.52 12.32
CA ALA A 62 -8.74 -3.53 11.56
C ALA A 62 -7.78 -4.51 10.90
N ASP A 63 -8.09 -5.79 10.93
CA ASP A 63 -7.50 -6.80 10.06
C ASP A 63 -8.19 -6.73 8.69
N VAL A 64 -7.42 -6.44 7.64
CA VAL A 64 -7.97 -6.30 6.27
C VAL A 64 -8.62 -7.60 5.75
N ARG A 65 -8.34 -8.76 6.36
CA ARG A 65 -8.99 -10.04 6.04
C ARG A 65 -10.42 -10.13 6.55
N SER A 66 -10.76 -9.38 7.60
CA SER A 66 -12.07 -9.36 8.21
C SER A 66 -12.96 -8.27 7.61
N ARG A 67 -13.95 -8.67 6.81
CA ARG A 67 -14.89 -7.71 6.21
C ARG A 67 -15.64 -6.89 7.26
N GLU A 68 -15.97 -7.48 8.39
CA GLU A 68 -16.66 -6.81 9.48
C GLU A 68 -15.79 -5.71 10.09
N GLU A 69 -14.51 -6.01 10.41
CA GLU A 69 -13.58 -5.02 10.94
C GLU A 69 -13.29 -3.92 9.92
N VAL A 70 -13.12 -4.27 8.64
CA VAL A 70 -12.91 -3.30 7.56
C VAL A 70 -14.10 -2.36 7.40
N ARG A 71 -15.33 -2.89 7.45
CA ARG A 71 -16.53 -2.06 7.41
C ARG A 71 -16.57 -1.08 8.58
N ALA A 72 -16.37 -1.56 9.80
CA ALA A 72 -16.34 -0.71 10.99
C ALA A 72 -15.20 0.35 10.91
N MET A 73 -14.05 -0.02 10.34
CA MET A 73 -12.95 0.92 10.09
C MET A 73 -13.38 2.05 9.14
N VAL A 74 -13.95 1.69 7.99
CA VAL A 74 -14.39 2.66 6.97
C VAL A 74 -15.47 3.59 7.53
N GLU A 75 -16.45 3.06 8.26
CA GLU A 75 -17.51 3.83 8.91
C GLU A 75 -16.93 4.86 9.91
N LYS A 76 -15.98 4.45 10.76
CA LYS A 76 -15.29 5.37 11.69
C LYS A 76 -14.52 6.49 10.97
N VAL A 77 -13.88 6.19 9.84
CA VAL A 77 -13.16 7.20 9.04
C VAL A 77 -14.15 8.20 8.44
N VAL A 78 -15.26 7.69 7.90
CA VAL A 78 -16.32 8.53 7.31
C VAL A 78 -17.00 9.39 8.38
N GLU A 79 -17.30 8.82 9.55
CA GLU A 79 -17.86 9.56 10.69
C GLU A 79 -16.92 10.69 11.15
N ARG A 80 -15.63 10.42 11.23
CA ARG A 80 -14.63 11.38 11.73
C ARG A 80 -14.28 12.48 10.75
N PHE A 81 -14.20 12.17 9.44
CA PHE A 81 -13.68 13.09 8.41
C PHE A 81 -14.69 13.46 7.33
N GLY A 82 -15.86 12.84 7.30
CA GLY A 82 -16.94 13.14 6.36
C GLY A 82 -16.91 12.37 5.05
N GLY A 83 -15.88 11.56 4.80
CA GLY A 83 -15.72 10.77 3.57
C GLY A 83 -14.33 10.19 3.41
N ILE A 84 -14.06 9.61 2.23
CA ILE A 84 -12.74 9.12 1.83
C ILE A 84 -12.52 9.50 0.37
N ASP A 85 -11.47 10.29 0.08
CA ASP A 85 -11.06 10.70 -1.27
C ASP A 85 -9.93 9.85 -1.82
N ILE A 86 -9.08 9.29 -0.93
CA ILE A 86 -7.86 8.56 -1.28
C ILE A 86 -7.83 7.26 -0.50
N LEU A 87 -7.60 6.16 -1.21
CA LEU A 87 -7.31 4.86 -0.61
C LEU A 87 -5.91 4.42 -1.04
N VAL A 88 -5.06 4.06 -0.07
CA VAL A 88 -3.80 3.37 -0.35
C VAL A 88 -3.87 1.97 0.26
N ASN A 89 -3.98 0.96 -0.59
CA ASN A 89 -3.89 -0.44 -0.19
C ASN A 89 -2.41 -0.81 -0.07
N ASN A 90 -1.87 -0.64 1.15
CA ASN A 90 -0.48 -0.94 1.46
C ASN A 90 -0.33 -2.16 2.38
N ALA A 91 -1.35 -2.52 3.15
CA ALA A 91 -1.29 -3.71 4.03
C ALA A 91 -0.82 -4.93 3.24
N GLY A 92 0.22 -5.59 3.75
CA GLY A 92 0.80 -6.75 3.10
C GLY A 92 1.82 -7.46 3.97
N ILE A 93 1.97 -8.76 3.71
CA ILE A 93 2.98 -9.62 4.32
C ILE A 93 3.76 -10.35 3.23
N LEU A 94 5.03 -10.63 3.52
CA LEU A 94 5.86 -11.47 2.63
C LEU A 94 5.49 -12.95 2.78
N GLY A 95 5.06 -13.35 3.98
CA GLY A 95 5.01 -14.75 4.36
C GLY A 95 6.41 -15.31 4.60
N LYS A 96 6.52 -16.63 4.62
CA LYS A 96 7.81 -17.32 4.69
C LYS A 96 8.44 -17.38 3.30
N ALA A 97 9.75 -17.23 3.20
CA ALA A 97 10.47 -17.46 1.95
C ALA A 97 10.62 -18.98 1.74
N LEU A 98 9.82 -19.53 0.81
CA LEU A 98 9.67 -20.96 0.61
C LEU A 98 9.86 -21.34 -0.87
N LYS A 99 10.39 -22.55 -1.10
CA LYS A 99 10.36 -23.17 -2.43
C LYS A 99 8.94 -23.61 -2.77
N PRO A 100 8.59 -23.76 -4.05
CA PRO A 100 7.21 -24.11 -4.44
C PRO A 100 6.66 -25.38 -3.77
N MET A 101 7.50 -26.38 -3.56
CA MET A 101 7.08 -27.67 -2.95
C MET A 101 6.89 -27.59 -1.43
N ASP A 102 7.37 -26.52 -0.78
CA ASP A 102 7.32 -26.36 0.68
C ASP A 102 6.20 -25.40 1.12
N VAL A 103 5.47 -24.79 0.17
CA VAL A 103 4.36 -23.88 0.47
C VAL A 103 3.14 -24.69 0.85
N THR A 104 2.63 -24.48 2.07
CA THR A 104 1.38 -25.10 2.52
C THR A 104 0.15 -24.26 2.11
N ASP A 105 -1.04 -24.86 2.19
CA ASP A 105 -2.29 -24.12 1.93
C ASP A 105 -2.46 -22.96 2.92
N GLU A 106 -2.04 -23.14 4.18
CA GLU A 106 -2.09 -22.09 5.20
C GLU A 106 -1.13 -20.92 4.88
N ASP A 107 0.09 -21.20 4.41
CA ASP A 107 1.03 -20.16 3.97
C ASP A 107 0.46 -19.40 2.75
N TRP A 108 -0.15 -20.13 1.82
CA TRP A 108 -0.81 -19.58 0.64
C TRP A 108 -1.97 -18.66 1.03
N ASP A 109 -2.92 -19.18 1.80
CA ASP A 109 -4.12 -18.47 2.21
C ASP A 109 -3.82 -17.23 3.07
N ALA A 110 -2.82 -17.33 3.94
CA ALA A 110 -2.40 -16.22 4.77
C ALA A 110 -1.91 -15.03 3.91
N VAL A 111 -1.06 -15.30 2.91
CA VAL A 111 -0.48 -14.24 2.06
C VAL A 111 -1.51 -13.67 1.09
N LEU A 112 -2.28 -14.51 0.38
CA LEU A 112 -3.31 -14.03 -0.51
C LEU A 112 -4.45 -13.34 0.26
N GLY A 113 -4.75 -13.85 1.44
CA GLY A 113 -5.77 -13.29 2.34
C GLY A 113 -5.49 -11.83 2.68
N VAL A 114 -4.25 -11.50 3.03
CA VAL A 114 -3.86 -10.12 3.34
C VAL A 114 -3.64 -9.30 2.07
N ASN A 115 -2.75 -9.78 1.18
CA ASN A 115 -2.20 -8.95 0.11
C ASN A 115 -3.18 -8.69 -1.03
N LEU A 116 -4.08 -9.63 -1.31
CA LEU A 116 -5.00 -9.55 -2.45
C LEU A 116 -6.45 -9.44 -1.98
N LYS A 117 -6.96 -10.44 -1.26
CA LYS A 117 -8.36 -10.44 -0.81
C LYS A 117 -8.63 -9.29 0.15
N GLY A 118 -7.69 -8.97 1.06
CA GLY A 118 -7.81 -7.85 1.99
C GLY A 118 -7.89 -6.51 1.26
N ALA A 119 -7.02 -6.27 0.29
CA ALA A 119 -7.07 -5.07 -0.55
C ALA A 119 -8.40 -4.94 -1.30
N PHE A 120 -8.95 -6.07 -1.80
CA PHE A 120 -10.25 -6.09 -2.44
C PHE A 120 -11.40 -5.77 -1.46
N ILE A 121 -11.39 -6.35 -0.25
CA ILE A 121 -12.38 -6.07 0.78
C ILE A 121 -12.37 -4.59 1.16
N VAL A 122 -11.18 -4.01 1.42
CA VAL A 122 -11.04 -2.59 1.77
C VAL A 122 -11.56 -1.71 0.63
N THR A 123 -11.19 -2.01 -0.61
CA THR A 123 -11.65 -1.27 -1.78
C THR A 123 -13.19 -1.30 -1.89
N GLN A 124 -13.82 -2.46 -1.74
CA GLN A 124 -15.28 -2.58 -1.81
C GLN A 124 -15.99 -1.76 -0.73
N GLU A 125 -15.52 -1.82 0.53
CA GLU A 125 -16.17 -1.07 1.61
C GLU A 125 -15.93 0.45 1.44
N VAL A 126 -14.76 0.89 0.98
CA VAL A 126 -14.48 2.29 0.66
C VAL A 126 -15.35 2.81 -0.48
N LEU A 127 -15.58 2.03 -1.53
CA LEU A 127 -16.41 2.41 -2.68
C LEU A 127 -17.88 2.67 -2.33
N ARG A 128 -18.36 2.24 -1.16
CA ARG A 128 -19.71 2.62 -0.67
C ARG A 128 -19.82 4.12 -0.42
N TYR A 129 -18.70 4.77 -0.08
CA TYR A 129 -18.63 6.18 0.31
C TYR A 129 -17.84 7.03 -0.69
N MET A 130 -16.83 6.48 -1.36
CA MET A 130 -16.02 7.18 -2.36
C MET A 130 -16.78 7.30 -3.70
N LYS A 131 -17.24 8.49 -4.03
CA LYS A 131 -17.91 8.78 -5.33
C LYS A 131 -16.94 9.38 -6.36
N LYS A 132 -15.89 10.04 -5.91
CA LYS A 132 -14.80 10.57 -6.72
C LYS A 132 -13.52 10.49 -5.89
N GLY A 133 -12.43 10.06 -6.52
CA GLY A 133 -11.18 9.92 -5.76
C GLY A 133 -10.10 9.15 -6.48
N LYS A 134 -9.13 8.66 -5.71
CA LYS A 134 -8.01 7.88 -6.22
C LYS A 134 -7.67 6.70 -5.32
N ILE A 135 -7.31 5.59 -5.95
CA ILE A 135 -6.86 4.37 -5.29
C ILE A 135 -5.44 4.07 -5.77
N VAL A 136 -4.52 3.83 -4.84
CA VAL A 136 -3.17 3.35 -5.16
C VAL A 136 -2.92 2.04 -4.43
N ASN A 137 -2.57 1.01 -5.19
CA ASN A 137 -2.23 -0.31 -4.68
C ASN A 137 -0.71 -0.47 -4.58
N ILE A 138 -0.19 -0.89 -3.43
CA ILE A 138 1.24 -1.19 -3.26
C ILE A 138 1.47 -2.64 -3.65
N ALA A 139 1.85 -2.84 -4.92
CA ALA A 139 2.19 -4.13 -5.49
C ALA A 139 3.63 -4.56 -5.16
N SER A 140 4.36 -5.11 -6.10
CA SER A 140 5.79 -5.46 -6.04
C SER A 140 6.25 -5.84 -7.44
N ILE A 141 7.52 -5.66 -7.75
CA ILE A 141 8.14 -6.28 -8.95
C ILE A 141 7.97 -7.80 -8.96
N ALA A 142 7.88 -8.44 -7.78
CA ALA A 142 7.61 -9.88 -7.68
C ALA A 142 6.27 -10.29 -8.32
N GLY A 143 5.33 -9.36 -8.47
CA GLY A 143 4.09 -9.59 -9.22
C GLY A 143 4.28 -9.60 -10.74
N LYS A 144 5.44 -9.15 -11.24
CA LYS A 144 5.82 -9.11 -12.66
C LYS A 144 6.83 -10.21 -13.01
N ASP A 145 7.89 -10.35 -12.21
CA ASP A 145 9.03 -11.26 -12.48
C ASP A 145 9.01 -12.56 -11.64
N GLY A 146 8.03 -12.73 -10.75
CA GLY A 146 7.92 -13.87 -9.83
C GLY A 146 8.71 -13.72 -8.54
N GLY A 147 9.73 -12.90 -8.50
CA GLY A 147 10.54 -12.63 -7.31
C GLY A 147 11.23 -13.86 -6.71
N THR A 148 11.67 -13.77 -5.44
CA THR A 148 12.42 -14.82 -4.75
C THR A 148 11.81 -15.26 -3.42
N VAL A 149 10.68 -14.70 -3.02
CA VAL A 149 10.03 -15.02 -1.73
C VAL A 149 9.27 -16.35 -1.81
N GLY A 150 8.52 -16.54 -2.90
CA GLY A 150 7.76 -17.76 -3.14
C GLY A 150 6.50 -17.49 -3.99
N PRO A 151 5.87 -18.55 -4.52
CA PRO A 151 4.77 -18.43 -5.48
C PRO A 151 3.53 -17.73 -4.89
N HIS A 152 3.24 -17.91 -3.59
CA HIS A 152 2.13 -17.28 -2.89
C HIS A 152 2.27 -15.74 -2.87
N TYR A 153 3.48 -15.21 -2.60
CA TYR A 153 3.73 -13.79 -2.62
C TYR A 153 3.65 -13.23 -4.05
N ALA A 154 4.33 -13.87 -5.00
CA ALA A 154 4.31 -13.49 -6.41
C ALA A 154 2.88 -13.45 -6.97
N ALA A 155 2.10 -14.52 -6.73
CA ALA A 155 0.70 -14.60 -7.15
C ALA A 155 -0.16 -13.49 -6.52
N SER A 156 0.02 -13.20 -5.21
CA SER A 156 -0.72 -12.15 -4.53
C SER A 156 -0.46 -10.76 -5.13
N LYS A 157 0.79 -10.46 -5.47
CA LYS A 157 1.19 -9.17 -6.04
C LYS A 157 0.85 -9.07 -7.53
N GLY A 158 0.95 -10.16 -8.30
CA GLY A 158 0.46 -10.24 -9.68
C GLY A 158 -1.06 -10.07 -9.76
N GLY A 159 -1.80 -10.73 -8.85
CA GLY A 159 -3.24 -10.55 -8.71
C GLY A 159 -3.63 -9.11 -8.39
N LEU A 160 -2.86 -8.42 -7.54
CA LEU A 160 -3.10 -7.02 -7.19
C LEU A 160 -2.86 -6.08 -8.39
N ILE A 161 -1.87 -6.37 -9.24
CA ILE A 161 -1.64 -5.65 -10.51
C ILE A 161 -2.84 -5.85 -11.44
N ALA A 162 -3.27 -7.09 -11.68
CA ALA A 162 -4.43 -7.39 -12.51
C ALA A 162 -5.72 -6.74 -11.98
N MET A 163 -5.92 -6.74 -10.66
CA MET A 163 -7.04 -6.06 -9.99
C MET A 163 -6.98 -4.55 -10.22
N THR A 164 -5.80 -3.93 -10.22
CA THR A 164 -5.61 -2.50 -10.53
C THR A 164 -6.15 -2.17 -11.92
N PHE A 165 -5.79 -2.95 -12.93
CA PHE A 165 -6.27 -2.73 -14.31
C PHE A 165 -7.78 -2.89 -14.45
N ASN A 166 -8.36 -3.90 -13.78
CA ASN A 166 -9.79 -4.12 -13.79
C ASN A 166 -10.55 -2.96 -13.13
N LEU A 167 -10.12 -2.55 -11.93
CA LEU A 167 -10.74 -1.43 -11.21
C LEU A 167 -10.63 -0.12 -11.99
N ALA A 168 -9.48 0.17 -12.62
CA ALA A 168 -9.30 1.36 -13.43
C ALA A 168 -10.32 1.44 -14.57
N ARG A 169 -10.59 0.33 -15.26
CA ARG A 169 -11.58 0.27 -16.35
C ARG A 169 -13.01 0.50 -15.89
N HIS A 170 -13.37 0.00 -14.70
CA HIS A 170 -14.74 0.06 -14.21
C HIS A 170 -15.08 1.33 -13.43
N LEU A 171 -14.08 1.99 -12.85
CA LEU A 171 -14.30 3.12 -11.94
C LEU A 171 -13.99 4.49 -12.57
N ALA A 172 -13.26 4.52 -13.69
CA ALA A 172 -13.05 5.75 -14.44
C ALA A 172 -14.37 6.25 -15.06
N PRO A 173 -14.53 7.59 -15.26
CA PRO A 173 -13.55 8.64 -14.96
C PRO A 173 -13.60 9.17 -13.51
N ASN A 174 -14.51 8.68 -12.69
CA ASN A 174 -14.76 9.25 -11.36
C ASN A 174 -13.67 8.86 -10.35
N ILE A 175 -13.16 7.62 -10.42
CA ILE A 175 -12.12 7.12 -9.52
C ILE A 175 -10.98 6.57 -10.39
N LEU A 176 -9.78 7.11 -10.20
CA LEU A 176 -8.58 6.65 -10.88
C LEU A 176 -7.85 5.63 -10.00
N VAL A 177 -7.44 4.53 -10.61
CA VAL A 177 -6.81 3.42 -9.87
C VAL A 177 -5.47 3.08 -10.50
N ASN A 178 -4.40 3.13 -9.71
CA ASN A 178 -3.04 2.84 -10.14
C ASN A 178 -2.32 1.96 -9.12
N ALA A 179 -1.15 1.49 -9.46
CA ALA A 179 -0.28 0.77 -8.54
C ALA A 179 1.15 1.33 -8.55
N VAL A 180 1.85 1.09 -7.45
CA VAL A 180 3.31 1.20 -7.39
C VAL A 180 3.85 -0.21 -7.16
N ALA A 181 4.89 -0.60 -7.89
CA ALA A 181 5.56 -1.88 -7.76
C ALA A 181 7.00 -1.66 -7.25
N PRO A 182 7.21 -1.69 -5.92
CA PRO A 182 8.52 -1.57 -5.36
C PRO A 182 9.41 -2.77 -5.66
N GLY A 183 10.71 -2.51 -5.81
CA GLY A 183 11.77 -3.49 -5.56
C GLY A 183 12.02 -3.66 -4.05
N PRO A 184 13.23 -4.09 -3.66
CA PRO A 184 13.64 -4.10 -2.27
C PRO A 184 13.62 -2.70 -1.66
N VAL A 185 12.97 -2.57 -0.48
CA VAL A 185 12.85 -1.30 0.26
C VAL A 185 13.43 -1.48 1.65
N ASP A 186 14.27 -0.56 2.08
CA ASP A 186 14.85 -0.55 3.42
C ASP A 186 13.83 -0.06 4.46
N THR A 187 13.06 -0.99 4.97
CA THR A 187 12.08 -0.72 6.04
C THR A 187 12.66 -0.82 7.45
N GLY A 188 13.98 -0.98 7.58
CA GLY A 188 14.65 -1.19 8.86
C GLY A 188 14.62 -2.65 9.38
N LEU A 189 13.97 -3.56 8.64
CA LEU A 189 13.82 -4.98 9.02
C LEU A 189 14.82 -5.91 8.31
N ILE A 190 15.64 -5.37 7.41
CA ILE A 190 16.55 -6.13 6.57
C ILE A 190 17.93 -6.14 7.25
N SER A 191 18.53 -7.33 7.41
CA SER A 191 19.88 -7.42 7.99
C SER A 191 20.94 -6.76 7.08
N PRO A 192 22.08 -6.29 7.64
CA PRO A 192 23.15 -5.67 6.87
C PRO A 192 23.68 -6.54 5.71
N GLU A 193 23.78 -7.86 5.92
CA GLU A 193 24.26 -8.80 4.90
C GLU A 193 23.28 -8.92 3.74
N ILE A 194 21.97 -8.92 4.03
CA ILE A 194 20.93 -8.96 3.01
C ILE A 194 20.87 -7.62 2.28
N LYS A 195 21.02 -6.49 2.99
CA LYS A 195 21.09 -5.17 2.36
C LYS A 195 22.20 -5.10 1.32
N GLU A 196 23.41 -5.55 1.67
CA GLU A 196 24.55 -5.51 0.76
C GLU A 196 24.31 -6.38 -0.49
N LYS A 197 23.69 -7.56 -0.33
CA LYS A 197 23.29 -8.39 -1.49
C LYS A 197 22.29 -7.70 -2.40
N LEU A 198 21.27 -7.06 -1.80
CA LEU A 198 20.23 -6.38 -2.54
C LEU A 198 20.74 -5.12 -3.27
N ARG A 199 21.68 -4.37 -2.66
CA ARG A 199 22.34 -3.22 -3.29
C ARG A 199 23.04 -3.62 -4.58
N LYS A 200 23.77 -4.75 -4.59
CA LYS A 200 24.48 -5.27 -5.77
C LYS A 200 23.56 -5.66 -6.92
N LEU A 201 22.26 -5.87 -6.65
CA LEU A 201 21.26 -6.20 -7.67
C LEU A 201 20.54 -4.96 -8.21
N SER A 202 20.76 -3.79 -7.61
CA SER A 202 20.19 -2.53 -8.07
C SER A 202 21.19 -1.80 -8.98
N LEU A 203 20.74 -1.33 -10.13
CA LEU A 203 21.58 -0.53 -11.03
C LEU A 203 21.92 0.84 -10.44
N THR A 204 21.09 1.36 -9.54
CA THR A 204 21.38 2.59 -8.80
C THR A 204 22.41 2.40 -7.68
N GLY A 205 22.80 1.16 -7.38
CA GLY A 205 23.73 0.82 -6.30
C GLY A 205 23.14 0.96 -4.89
N GLU A 206 21.84 1.25 -4.77
CA GLU A 206 21.17 1.46 -3.49
C GLU A 206 19.86 0.66 -3.40
N ILE A 207 19.36 0.45 -2.17
CA ILE A 207 18.03 -0.07 -1.90
C ILE A 207 17.10 1.13 -1.70
N ALA A 208 15.89 1.08 -2.26
CA ALA A 208 14.92 2.15 -2.10
C ALA A 208 14.60 2.42 -0.62
N LYS A 209 14.41 3.69 -0.29
CA LYS A 209 13.86 4.11 1.01
C LYS A 209 12.33 4.16 0.92
N PRO A 210 11.61 3.98 2.04
CA PRO A 210 10.15 4.10 2.07
C PRO A 210 9.62 5.41 1.48
N GLU A 211 10.37 6.51 1.64
CA GLU A 211 10.04 7.84 1.12
C GLU A 211 10.03 7.90 -0.41
N GLU A 212 10.86 7.10 -1.09
CA GLU A 212 10.91 7.05 -2.55
C GLU A 212 9.65 6.36 -3.11
N ILE A 213 9.13 5.36 -2.39
CA ILE A 213 7.84 4.75 -2.71
C ILE A 213 6.71 5.75 -2.46
N ALA A 214 6.77 6.48 -1.34
CA ALA A 214 5.78 7.51 -1.04
C ALA A 214 5.76 8.62 -2.11
N HIS A 215 6.91 9.02 -2.67
CA HIS A 215 6.96 9.99 -3.78
C HIS A 215 6.21 9.49 -5.01
N ALA A 216 6.36 8.21 -5.38
CA ALA A 216 5.63 7.64 -6.51
C ALA A 216 4.11 7.61 -6.26
N VAL A 217 3.70 7.32 -5.02
CA VAL A 217 2.28 7.39 -4.62
C VAL A 217 1.76 8.81 -4.74
N ILE A 218 2.47 9.81 -4.22
CA ILE A 218 2.06 11.22 -4.31
C ILE A 218 1.98 11.67 -5.78
N PHE A 219 2.96 11.30 -6.61
CA PHE A 219 2.93 11.59 -8.05
C PHE A 219 1.65 11.06 -8.72
N LEU A 220 1.27 9.82 -8.46
CA LEU A 220 0.03 9.23 -8.99
C LEU A 220 -1.22 9.95 -8.46
N LEU A 221 -1.21 10.36 -7.20
CA LEU A 221 -2.33 11.07 -6.59
C LEU A 221 -2.46 12.51 -7.12
N GLU A 222 -1.39 13.20 -7.43
CA GLU A 222 -1.41 14.56 -7.97
C GLU A 222 -1.72 14.60 -9.48
N ASN A 223 -1.48 13.52 -10.23
CA ASN A 223 -1.73 13.46 -11.67
C ASN A 223 -3.15 12.96 -11.99
N ASP A 224 -3.94 13.78 -12.69
CA ASP A 224 -5.35 13.47 -13.03
C ASP A 224 -5.52 12.78 -14.40
N HIS A 225 -4.43 12.43 -15.07
CA HIS A 225 -4.46 11.80 -16.41
C HIS A 225 -3.82 10.41 -16.44
N ILE A 226 -3.57 9.82 -15.25
CA ILE A 226 -3.01 8.48 -15.13
C ILE A 226 -4.02 7.57 -14.42
N THR A 227 -4.43 6.49 -15.08
CA THR A 227 -5.23 5.41 -14.50
C THR A 227 -4.90 4.07 -15.17
N GLY A 228 -4.88 3.00 -14.40
CA GLY A 228 -4.48 1.69 -14.88
C GLY A 228 -2.96 1.56 -15.08
N GLU A 229 -2.15 2.35 -14.40
CA GLU A 229 -0.69 2.33 -14.51
C GLU A 229 -0.06 1.61 -13.32
N VAL A 230 1.09 0.98 -13.56
CA VAL A 230 1.93 0.36 -12.53
C VAL A 230 3.33 0.96 -12.59
N ILE A 231 3.61 1.90 -11.69
CA ILE A 231 4.93 2.54 -11.64
C ILE A 231 5.91 1.67 -10.87
N ASP A 232 6.99 1.28 -11.53
CA ASP A 232 8.10 0.56 -10.92
C ASP A 232 9.04 1.50 -10.18
N VAL A 233 9.36 1.17 -8.91
CA VAL A 233 10.36 1.85 -8.10
C VAL A 233 11.32 0.79 -7.58
N ASN A 234 12.31 0.39 -8.40
CA ASN A 234 13.09 -0.82 -8.16
C ASN A 234 14.61 -0.67 -8.41
N GLY A 235 15.10 0.54 -8.71
CA GLY A 235 16.50 0.80 -8.97
C GLY A 235 17.04 0.12 -10.25
N GLY A 236 16.17 -0.15 -11.23
CA GLY A 236 16.53 -0.79 -12.50
C GLY A 236 16.68 -2.32 -12.39
N ARG A 237 16.21 -2.93 -11.29
CA ARG A 237 16.25 -4.37 -11.11
C ARG A 237 15.32 -5.13 -12.07
N LEU A 238 14.22 -4.52 -12.42
CA LEU A 238 13.30 -4.94 -13.48
C LEU A 238 13.09 -3.78 -14.42
N MET A 239 13.20 -4.04 -15.71
CA MET A 239 12.92 -3.11 -16.81
C MET A 239 11.96 -3.78 -17.77
N ASP A 240 10.82 -3.18 -18.06
CA ASP A 240 9.75 -3.62 -18.97
C ASP A 240 9.36 -2.50 -19.98
#